data_087159dd83c30f9dd855f58f33236f3a
#
_entry.id   087159dd83c30f9dd855f58f33236f3a
#
_cell.length_a   1.000
_cell.length_b   1.000
_cell.length_c   1.000
_cell.angle_alpha   90.00
_cell.angle_beta   90.00
_cell.angle_gamma   90.00
#
_symmetry.space_group_name_H-M   'P 1'
#
loop_
_entity.id
_entity.type
_entity.pdbx_description
1 polymer ?
#
loop_
_entity_poly.entity_id
_entity_poly.type
_entity_poly.pdbx_seq_one_letter_code
_entity_poly.pdbx_strand_id
1 'polypeptide(L)'
;MQVTRGKSYLVVGPPGCGKSKWIRNAAAAAGHSLFRWNCRDDRALRQGREILHGLVRTREPTWVWLEGADDITLDAQAFLRRILETASQNVTCALEVRRLECMAEPIQSRCILKRLLAPPQPTWRQILNTRTWGQPTDTPVPVLNKPTTLKELRDVRLKGSDPYAVLVQIAKGHPMEKEALKRSTIGASPWILSAWLLAQG
;
A
#
# COMPACT_ATOMS: atom_id res chain seq x y z
N MET A 1 -0.71 24.47 27.32
CA MET A 1 -0.97 23.32 26.42
C MET A 1 -1.96 23.81 25.37
N GLN A 2 -1.51 24.20 24.16
CA GLN A 2 -2.40 24.67 23.11
C GLN A 2 -3.15 23.47 22.54
N VAL A 3 -4.44 23.43 22.79
CA VAL A 3 -5.35 22.45 22.18
C VAL A 3 -5.49 22.85 20.71
N THR A 4 -4.71 22.21 19.86
CA THR A 4 -4.81 22.39 18.41
C THR A 4 -6.11 21.74 17.94
N ARG A 5 -7.02 22.56 17.35
CA ARG A 5 -8.21 22.12 16.60
C ARG A 5 -7.88 20.90 15.72
N GLY A 6 -8.84 20.01 15.52
CA GLY A 6 -8.69 18.80 14.72
C GLY A 6 -7.84 19.04 13.47
N LYS A 7 -6.71 18.35 13.39
CA LYS A 7 -5.77 18.57 12.30
C LYS A 7 -6.18 17.70 11.12
N SER A 8 -6.33 18.31 9.97
CA SER A 8 -6.54 17.57 8.71
C SER A 8 -5.23 17.51 7.94
N TYR A 9 -4.88 16.33 7.44
CA TYR A 9 -3.67 16.10 6.65
C TYR A 9 -4.03 15.76 5.21
N LEU A 10 -3.30 16.36 4.28
CA LEU A 10 -3.32 15.99 2.86
C LEU A 10 -1.99 15.31 2.54
N VAL A 11 -2.01 13.98 2.46
CA VAL A 11 -0.81 13.14 2.28
C VAL A 11 -0.64 12.84 0.81
N VAL A 12 0.33 13.49 0.19
CA VAL A 12 0.57 13.47 -1.27
C VAL A 12 1.83 12.70 -1.60
N GLY A 13 1.79 11.91 -2.64
CA GLY A 13 2.98 11.25 -3.18
C GLY A 13 2.65 10.13 -4.16
N PRO A 14 3.64 9.66 -4.93
CA PRO A 14 3.45 8.60 -5.91
C PRO A 14 3.03 7.28 -5.27
N PRO A 15 2.53 6.31 -6.05
CA PRO A 15 2.28 4.96 -5.56
C PRO A 15 3.55 4.37 -4.93
N GLY A 16 3.39 3.63 -3.84
CA GLY A 16 4.51 2.96 -3.17
C GLY A 16 5.38 3.84 -2.26
N CYS A 17 5.21 5.17 -2.20
CA CYS A 17 6.04 6.06 -1.37
C CYS A 17 5.75 5.98 0.14
N GLY A 18 4.84 5.11 0.58
CA GLY A 18 4.58 4.86 2.01
C GLY A 18 3.49 5.73 2.63
N LYS A 19 2.59 6.38 1.86
CA LYS A 19 1.47 7.20 2.38
C LYS A 19 0.63 6.46 3.41
N SER A 20 0.12 5.30 3.03
CA SER A 20 -0.71 4.46 3.90
C SER A 20 0.04 4.00 5.17
N LYS A 21 1.33 3.73 5.06
CA LYS A 21 2.19 3.39 6.20
C LYS A 21 2.33 4.59 7.14
N TRP A 22 2.57 5.77 6.57
CA TRP A 22 2.70 7.00 7.35
C TRP A 22 1.42 7.30 8.14
N ILE A 23 0.23 7.20 7.50
CA ILE A 23 -1.07 7.45 8.15
C ILE A 23 -1.30 6.47 9.31
N ARG A 24 -1.06 5.17 9.09
CA ARG A 24 -1.21 4.15 10.15
C ARG A 24 -0.28 4.39 11.32
N ASN A 25 0.98 4.69 11.05
CA ASN A 25 1.96 4.97 12.09
C ASN A 25 1.63 6.25 12.87
N ALA A 26 1.14 7.29 12.19
CA ALA A 26 0.74 8.54 12.84
C ALA A 26 -0.48 8.36 13.74
N ALA A 27 -1.49 7.59 13.31
CA ALA A 27 -2.65 7.25 14.11
C ALA A 27 -2.26 6.41 15.34
N ALA A 28 -1.42 5.40 15.15
CA ALA A 28 -0.92 4.54 16.24
C ALA A 28 -0.08 5.33 17.24
N ALA A 29 0.81 6.20 16.78
CA ALA A 29 1.62 7.05 17.65
C ALA A 29 0.79 8.05 18.47
N ALA A 30 -0.38 8.47 17.95
CA ALA A 30 -1.33 9.29 18.67
C ALA A 30 -2.22 8.51 19.64
N GLY A 31 -2.21 7.17 19.60
CA GLY A 31 -3.10 6.32 20.39
C GLY A 31 -4.57 6.41 19.97
N HIS A 32 -4.84 6.80 18.71
CA HIS A 32 -6.19 7.01 18.20
C HIS A 32 -6.67 5.79 17.42
N SER A 33 -7.98 5.55 17.42
CA SER A 33 -8.60 4.60 16.53
C SER A 33 -8.46 5.05 15.07
N LEU A 34 -8.35 4.10 14.14
CA LEU A 34 -8.21 4.37 12.71
C LEU A 34 -9.40 3.81 11.94
N PHE A 35 -10.18 4.70 11.33
CA PHE A 35 -11.22 4.35 10.38
C PHE A 35 -10.70 4.62 8.96
N ARG A 36 -10.83 3.62 8.06
CA ARG A 36 -10.42 3.72 6.65
C ARG A 36 -11.64 3.68 5.74
N TRP A 37 -11.71 4.63 4.80
CA TRP A 37 -12.68 4.65 3.72
C TRP A 37 -11.97 4.65 2.37
N ASN A 38 -12.33 3.70 1.49
CA ASN A 38 -11.79 3.65 0.13
C ASN A 38 -12.65 4.52 -0.80
N CYS A 39 -12.17 5.68 -1.15
CA CYS A 39 -12.87 6.62 -2.03
C CYS A 39 -12.98 6.12 -3.48
N ARG A 40 -12.21 5.13 -3.88
CA ARG A 40 -12.27 4.57 -5.25
C ARG A 40 -13.51 3.70 -5.46
N ASP A 41 -13.98 3.06 -4.39
CA ASP A 41 -15.17 2.22 -4.41
C ASP A 41 -16.46 3.07 -4.36
N ASP A 42 -16.39 4.26 -3.76
CA ASP A 42 -17.50 5.21 -3.65
C ASP A 42 -17.04 6.63 -3.97
N ARG A 43 -16.81 6.91 -5.25
CA ARG A 43 -16.27 8.19 -5.74
C ARG A 43 -17.18 9.39 -5.48
N ALA A 44 -18.49 9.16 -5.42
CA ALA A 44 -19.49 10.18 -5.11
C ALA A 44 -19.77 10.31 -3.60
N LEU A 45 -19.12 9.50 -2.78
CA LEU A 45 -19.35 9.38 -1.33
C LEU A 45 -20.83 9.19 -0.98
N ARG A 46 -21.60 8.45 -1.79
CA ARG A 46 -23.03 8.24 -1.56
C ARG A 46 -23.29 7.45 -0.27
N GLN A 47 -22.56 6.36 -0.09
CA GLN A 47 -22.63 5.52 1.10
C GLN A 47 -21.83 6.11 2.26
N GLY A 48 -20.69 6.77 1.93
CA GLY A 48 -19.78 7.35 2.92
C GLY A 48 -20.32 8.58 3.63
N ARG A 49 -21.31 9.32 3.07
CA ARG A 49 -21.74 10.61 3.63
C ARG A 49 -22.22 10.55 5.07
N GLU A 50 -23.13 9.64 5.35
CA GLU A 50 -23.69 9.50 6.71
C GLU A 50 -22.65 8.98 7.70
N ILE A 51 -21.87 7.99 7.28
CA ILE A 51 -20.80 7.39 8.10
C ILE A 51 -19.75 8.45 8.45
N LEU A 52 -19.24 9.17 7.46
CA LEU A 52 -18.24 10.21 7.66
C LEU A 52 -18.79 11.37 8.51
N HIS A 53 -20.04 11.77 8.29
CA HIS A 53 -20.69 12.78 9.06
C HIS A 53 -20.85 12.41 10.54
N GLY A 54 -21.14 11.14 10.84
CA GLY A 54 -21.17 10.61 12.20
C GLY A 54 -19.78 10.57 12.83
N LEU A 55 -18.80 10.04 12.11
CA LEU A 55 -17.43 9.88 12.59
C LEU A 55 -16.74 11.20 12.93
N VAL A 56 -16.90 12.24 12.09
CA VAL A 56 -16.24 13.52 12.36
C VAL A 56 -16.81 14.29 13.55
N ARG A 57 -17.95 13.87 14.07
CA ARG A 57 -18.59 14.44 15.26
C ARG A 57 -18.36 13.61 16.53
N THR A 58 -17.66 12.47 16.42
CA THR A 58 -17.37 11.65 17.59
C THR A 58 -16.52 12.40 18.60
N ARG A 59 -16.70 12.05 19.87
CA ARG A 59 -15.86 12.55 20.96
C ARG A 59 -14.63 11.66 21.20
N GLU A 60 -14.61 10.48 20.59
CA GLU A 60 -13.50 9.54 20.70
C GLU A 60 -12.34 9.98 19.81
N PRO A 61 -11.09 9.87 20.28
CA PRO A 61 -9.92 10.18 19.49
C PRO A 61 -9.82 9.25 18.28
N THR A 62 -10.10 9.79 17.09
CA THR A 62 -10.24 8.98 15.86
C THR A 62 -9.50 9.63 14.69
N TRP A 63 -8.79 8.80 13.93
CA TRP A 63 -8.28 9.14 12.60
C TRP A 63 -9.23 8.62 11.52
N VAL A 64 -9.70 9.51 10.68
CA VAL A 64 -10.53 9.19 9.50
C VAL A 64 -9.63 9.25 8.27
N TRP A 65 -9.27 8.08 7.74
CA TRP A 65 -8.43 7.96 6.57
C TRP A 65 -9.26 7.75 5.30
N LEU A 66 -9.19 8.72 4.39
CA LEU A 66 -9.80 8.69 3.07
C LEU A 66 -8.74 8.31 2.03
N GLU A 67 -8.74 7.04 1.62
CA GLU A 67 -7.80 6.51 0.65
C GLU A 67 -8.25 6.81 -0.78
N GLY A 68 -7.33 7.35 -1.61
CA GLY A 68 -7.63 7.68 -2.99
C GLY A 68 -8.59 8.88 -3.12
N ALA A 69 -8.46 9.86 -2.24
CA ALA A 69 -9.30 11.05 -2.25
C ALA A 69 -9.17 11.90 -3.53
N ASP A 70 -8.13 11.70 -4.33
CA ASP A 70 -7.96 12.30 -5.65
C ASP A 70 -8.89 11.72 -6.73
N ASP A 71 -9.58 10.62 -6.43
CA ASP A 71 -10.50 9.96 -7.36
C ASP A 71 -11.99 10.35 -7.14
N ILE A 72 -12.30 11.19 -6.12
CA ILE A 72 -13.68 11.61 -5.81
C ILE A 72 -14.20 12.70 -6.75
N THR A 73 -15.51 12.74 -6.92
CA THR A 73 -16.19 13.76 -7.75
C THR A 73 -16.12 15.14 -7.11
N LEU A 74 -16.35 16.21 -7.90
CA LEU A 74 -16.37 17.59 -7.41
C LEU A 74 -17.44 17.81 -6.32
N ASP A 75 -18.62 17.19 -6.47
CA ASP A 75 -19.68 17.25 -5.45
C ASP A 75 -19.25 16.57 -4.14
N ALA A 76 -18.54 15.45 -4.23
CA ALA A 76 -17.98 14.78 -3.08
C ALA A 76 -16.87 15.62 -2.43
N GLN A 77 -16.10 16.36 -3.21
CA GLN A 77 -15.12 17.32 -2.67
C GLN A 77 -15.80 18.50 -1.94
N ALA A 78 -16.91 19.01 -2.46
CA ALA A 78 -17.69 20.05 -1.79
C ALA A 78 -18.26 19.55 -0.44
N PHE A 79 -18.72 18.29 -0.39
CA PHE A 79 -19.12 17.65 0.87
C PHE A 79 -17.93 17.50 1.83
N LEU A 80 -16.80 16.99 1.33
CA LEU A 80 -15.59 16.78 2.13
C LEU A 80 -15.07 18.08 2.75
N ARG A 81 -15.15 19.20 2.03
CA ARG A 81 -14.85 20.53 2.58
C ARG A 81 -15.63 20.79 3.87
N ARG A 82 -16.97 20.55 3.86
CA ARG A 82 -17.82 20.74 5.05
C ARG A 82 -17.41 19.80 6.19
N ILE A 83 -17.06 18.57 5.89
CA ILE A 83 -16.57 17.59 6.86
C ILE A 83 -15.32 18.12 7.57
N LEU A 84 -14.35 18.63 6.82
CA LEU A 84 -13.11 19.18 7.36
C LEU A 84 -13.35 20.44 8.24
N GLU A 85 -14.35 21.24 7.90
CA GLU A 85 -14.74 22.42 8.68
C GLU A 85 -15.46 22.08 9.99
N THR A 86 -16.23 20.97 10.00
CA THR A 86 -17.09 20.57 11.12
C THR A 86 -16.48 19.46 11.98
N ALA A 87 -15.31 18.98 11.64
CA ALA A 87 -14.63 17.92 12.39
C ALA A 87 -14.36 18.34 13.84
N SER A 88 -14.68 17.45 14.78
CA SER A 88 -14.43 17.67 16.20
C SER A 88 -12.92 17.73 16.47
N GLN A 89 -12.53 18.34 17.60
CA GLN A 89 -11.13 18.49 17.98
C GLN A 89 -10.40 17.14 18.18
N ASN A 90 -11.15 16.10 18.47
CA ASN A 90 -10.62 14.76 18.70
C ASN A 90 -10.48 13.93 17.41
N VAL A 91 -10.98 14.46 16.29
CA VAL A 91 -10.93 13.78 14.99
C VAL A 91 -9.83 14.36 14.11
N THR A 92 -9.01 13.49 13.57
CA THR A 92 -8.00 13.86 12.58
C THR A 92 -8.38 13.25 11.24
N CYS A 93 -8.58 14.08 10.21
CA CYS A 93 -8.83 13.61 8.87
C CYS A 93 -7.50 13.46 8.09
N ALA A 94 -7.29 12.31 7.45
CA ALA A 94 -6.12 12.07 6.60
C ALA A 94 -6.58 11.73 5.18
N LEU A 95 -6.32 12.63 4.23
CA LEU A 95 -6.64 12.47 2.82
C LEU A 95 -5.43 11.93 2.10
N GLU A 96 -5.52 10.71 1.58
CA GLU A 96 -4.45 10.11 0.79
C GLU A 96 -4.67 10.37 -0.69
N VAL A 97 -3.73 11.06 -1.34
CA VAL A 97 -3.82 11.43 -2.76
C VAL A 97 -2.51 11.13 -3.50
N ARG A 98 -2.61 10.84 -4.78
CA ARG A 98 -1.46 10.69 -5.68
C ARG A 98 -1.05 12.02 -6.30
N ARG A 99 -2.04 12.82 -6.67
CA ARG A 99 -1.87 14.10 -7.38
C ARG A 99 -2.59 15.20 -6.63
N LEU A 100 -1.85 16.24 -6.28
CA LEU A 100 -2.40 17.38 -5.54
C LEU A 100 -3.40 18.18 -6.40
N GLU A 101 -3.16 18.25 -7.69
CA GLU A 101 -3.93 19.02 -8.66
C GLU A 101 -5.38 18.51 -8.79
N CYS A 102 -5.64 17.26 -8.41
CA CYS A 102 -6.99 16.68 -8.41
C CYS A 102 -7.84 17.12 -7.22
N MET A 103 -7.23 17.78 -6.22
CA MET A 103 -7.91 18.27 -5.03
C MET A 103 -8.24 19.74 -5.16
N ALA A 104 -9.49 20.11 -4.89
CA ALA A 104 -9.94 21.50 -4.93
C ALA A 104 -9.15 22.35 -3.91
N GLU A 105 -8.80 23.57 -4.29
CA GLU A 105 -8.07 24.53 -3.46
C GLU A 105 -8.67 24.74 -2.06
N PRO A 106 -10.02 24.81 -1.89
CA PRO A 106 -10.64 24.94 -0.57
C PRO A 106 -10.35 23.77 0.38
N ILE A 107 -10.05 22.57 -0.13
CA ILE A 107 -9.62 21.43 0.68
C ILE A 107 -8.15 21.57 1.02
N GLN A 108 -7.32 21.92 0.04
CA GLN A 108 -5.88 22.09 0.23
C GLN A 108 -5.57 23.12 1.32
N SER A 109 -6.30 24.26 1.33
CA SER A 109 -6.11 25.34 2.31
C SER A 109 -6.47 24.96 3.75
N ARG A 110 -7.27 23.90 3.93
CA ARG A 110 -7.71 23.41 5.25
C ARG A 110 -6.89 22.25 5.79
N CYS A 111 -6.00 21.73 4.99
CA CYS A 111 -5.18 20.56 5.33
C CYS A 111 -3.71 20.93 5.48
N ILE A 112 -3.06 20.27 6.42
CA ILE A 112 -1.59 20.30 6.51
C ILE A 112 -1.05 19.40 5.40
N LEU A 113 -0.32 20.00 4.45
CA LEU A 113 0.24 19.25 3.33
C LEU A 113 1.45 18.44 3.80
N LYS A 114 1.36 17.12 3.63
CA LYS A 114 2.46 16.18 3.85
C LYS A 114 2.87 15.54 2.53
N ARG A 115 3.98 15.99 1.96
CA ARG A 115 4.55 15.39 0.74
C ARG A 115 5.46 14.23 1.13
N LEU A 116 5.23 13.07 0.52
CA LEU A 116 6.08 11.89 0.62
C LEU A 116 6.71 11.66 -0.76
N LEU A 117 8.02 11.72 -0.80
CA LEU A 117 8.77 11.40 -2.00
C LEU A 117 8.90 9.88 -2.12
N ALA A 118 8.89 9.37 -3.34
CA ALA A 118 9.31 8.00 -3.56
C ALA A 118 10.75 7.85 -3.04
N PRO A 119 11.07 6.76 -2.34
CA PRO A 119 12.46 6.47 -2.06
C PRO A 119 13.21 6.46 -3.39
N PRO A 120 14.44 7.00 -3.43
CA PRO A 120 15.23 6.96 -4.65
C PRO A 120 15.25 5.52 -5.15
N GLN A 121 14.80 5.32 -6.38
CA GLN A 121 14.85 4.00 -7.00
C GLN A 121 16.33 3.59 -7.02
N PRO A 122 16.69 2.47 -6.40
CA PRO A 122 18.06 2.01 -6.46
C PRO A 122 18.42 1.85 -7.93
N THR A 123 19.51 2.48 -8.35
CA THR A 123 19.99 2.28 -9.72
C THR A 123 20.26 0.80 -9.93
N TRP A 124 20.11 0.29 -11.16
CA TRP A 124 20.39 -1.12 -11.47
C TRP A 124 21.77 -1.56 -10.95
N ARG A 125 22.77 -0.65 -10.89
CA ARG A 125 24.08 -0.89 -10.27
C ARG A 125 23.99 -1.11 -8.75
N GLN A 126 23.17 -0.36 -8.05
CA GLN A 126 22.93 -0.55 -6.61
C GLN A 126 22.17 -1.85 -6.35
N ILE A 127 21.21 -2.22 -7.21
CA ILE A 127 20.52 -3.49 -7.16
C ILE A 127 21.48 -4.66 -7.38
N LEU A 128 22.39 -4.53 -8.35
CA LEU A 128 23.44 -5.53 -8.60
C LEU A 128 24.48 -5.61 -7.48
N ASN A 129 24.83 -4.47 -6.86
CA ASN A 129 25.79 -4.45 -5.76
C ASN A 129 25.19 -4.93 -4.42
N THR A 130 23.87 -4.72 -4.19
CA THR A 130 23.19 -5.26 -3.00
C THR A 130 22.79 -6.72 -3.16
N ARG A 131 22.58 -7.19 -4.39
CA ARG A 131 22.55 -8.62 -4.70
C ARG A 131 23.98 -9.08 -4.92
N THR A 132 24.73 -9.27 -3.85
CA THR A 132 26.00 -10.00 -3.87
C THR A 132 25.72 -11.41 -4.34
N TRP A 133 25.81 -11.60 -5.66
CA TRP A 133 25.86 -12.92 -6.25
C TRP A 133 27.11 -13.60 -5.70
N GLY A 134 26.93 -14.52 -4.76
CA GLY A 134 28.00 -15.37 -4.27
C GLY A 134 28.64 -15.02 -2.93
N GLN A 135 28.21 -14.01 -2.20
CA GLN A 135 28.58 -13.92 -0.79
C GLN A 135 27.54 -14.68 0.06
N PRO A 136 27.97 -15.65 0.89
CA PRO A 136 27.08 -16.24 1.86
C PRO A 136 26.64 -15.12 2.80
N THR A 137 25.36 -14.73 2.72
CA THR A 137 24.77 -13.96 3.80
C THR A 137 24.75 -14.85 5.02
N ASP A 138 25.35 -14.40 6.14
CA ASP A 138 25.35 -15.13 7.43
C ASP A 138 23.94 -15.34 8.01
N THR A 139 22.91 -14.83 7.37
CA THR A 139 21.54 -15.23 7.63
C THR A 139 21.26 -16.53 6.89
N PRO A 140 21.01 -17.65 7.60
CA PRO A 140 20.62 -18.88 6.94
C PRO A 140 19.37 -18.58 6.12
N VAL A 141 19.53 -18.61 4.79
CA VAL A 141 18.37 -18.60 3.89
C VAL A 141 17.52 -19.78 4.35
N PRO A 142 16.28 -19.58 4.80
CA PRO A 142 15.46 -20.70 5.21
C PRO A 142 15.45 -21.68 4.04
N VAL A 143 15.92 -22.90 4.30
CA VAL A 143 15.90 -23.97 3.32
C VAL A 143 14.43 -24.21 3.01
N LEU A 144 13.94 -23.54 1.99
CA LEU A 144 12.63 -23.82 1.46
C LEU A 144 12.69 -25.22 0.90
N ASN A 145 11.98 -26.15 1.52
CA ASN A 145 11.77 -27.46 0.92
C ASN A 145 11.17 -27.21 -0.45
N LYS A 146 11.88 -27.68 -1.50
CA LYS A 146 11.42 -27.55 -2.89
C LYS A 146 10.00 -28.14 -2.97
N PRO A 147 8.97 -27.35 -3.28
CA PRO A 147 7.64 -27.92 -3.43
C PRO A 147 7.63 -28.85 -4.66
N THR A 148 7.10 -30.04 -4.46
CA THR A 148 7.01 -31.08 -5.49
C THR A 148 5.59 -31.23 -6.02
N THR A 149 4.62 -30.71 -5.29
CA THR A 149 3.20 -30.77 -5.65
C THR A 149 2.56 -29.40 -5.68
N LEU A 150 1.48 -29.26 -6.44
CA LEU A 150 0.68 -28.02 -6.48
C LEU A 150 0.09 -27.64 -5.10
N LYS A 151 -0.19 -28.65 -4.27
CA LYS A 151 -0.69 -28.43 -2.91
C LYS A 151 0.39 -27.79 -2.03
N GLU A 152 1.61 -28.31 -2.06
CA GLU A 152 2.74 -27.73 -1.33
C GLU A 152 3.08 -26.33 -1.85
N LEU A 153 3.01 -26.09 -3.17
CA LEU A 153 3.22 -24.78 -3.77
C LEU A 153 2.20 -23.75 -3.24
N ARG A 154 0.94 -24.16 -3.08
CA ARG A 154 -0.09 -23.33 -2.47
C ARG A 154 0.23 -22.99 -1.01
N ASP A 155 0.69 -23.98 -0.23
CA ASP A 155 1.03 -23.78 1.18
C ASP A 155 2.23 -22.84 1.34
N VAL A 156 3.24 -22.98 0.48
CA VAL A 156 4.42 -22.10 0.43
C VAL A 156 4.01 -20.66 0.07
N ARG A 157 3.06 -20.50 -0.86
CA ARG A 157 2.50 -19.19 -1.21
C ARG A 157 1.74 -18.56 -0.04
N LEU A 158 0.94 -19.32 0.67
CA LEU A 158 0.17 -18.83 1.85
C LEU A 158 1.09 -18.40 2.99
N LYS A 159 2.26 -19.01 3.13
CA LYS A 159 3.31 -18.64 4.10
C LYS A 159 4.06 -17.35 3.71
N GLY A 160 3.78 -16.76 2.56
CA GLY A 160 4.40 -15.51 2.13
C GLY A 160 5.83 -15.62 1.61
N SER A 161 6.22 -16.81 1.12
CA SER A 161 7.55 -17.05 0.55
C SER A 161 7.80 -16.22 -0.72
N ASP A 162 9.07 -15.89 -0.98
CA ASP A 162 9.45 -15.15 -2.19
C ASP A 162 9.15 -15.97 -3.45
N PRO A 163 8.28 -15.48 -4.35
CA PRO A 163 7.84 -16.19 -5.54
C PRO A 163 8.99 -16.51 -6.51
N TYR A 164 9.99 -15.63 -6.62
CA TYR A 164 11.12 -15.84 -7.50
C TYR A 164 12.09 -16.89 -6.96
N ALA A 165 12.34 -16.89 -5.65
CA ALA A 165 13.16 -17.91 -5.00
C ALA A 165 12.54 -19.31 -5.19
N VAL A 166 11.21 -19.42 -5.04
CA VAL A 166 10.50 -20.69 -5.27
C VAL A 166 10.58 -21.12 -6.73
N LEU A 167 10.38 -20.19 -7.68
CA LEU A 167 10.49 -20.50 -9.12
C LEU A 167 11.88 -21.02 -9.48
N VAL A 168 12.93 -20.35 -9.01
CA VAL A 168 14.32 -20.77 -9.28
C VAL A 168 14.62 -22.17 -8.74
N GLN A 169 14.11 -22.48 -7.52
CA GLN A 169 14.29 -23.81 -6.94
C GLN A 169 13.58 -24.92 -7.72
N ILE A 170 12.35 -24.66 -8.17
CA ILE A 170 11.59 -25.63 -8.98
C ILE A 170 12.21 -25.79 -10.35
N ALA A 171 12.62 -24.68 -10.98
CA ALA A 171 13.18 -24.67 -12.32
C ALA A 171 14.56 -25.35 -12.40
N LYS A 172 15.33 -25.31 -11.32
CA LYS A 172 16.70 -25.87 -11.28
C LYS A 172 16.74 -27.36 -11.69
N GLY A 173 17.38 -27.61 -12.80
CA GLY A 173 17.51 -28.94 -13.36
C GLY A 173 16.29 -29.45 -14.14
N HIS A 174 15.26 -28.61 -14.31
CA HIS A 174 14.09 -28.94 -15.11
C HIS A 174 14.38 -28.69 -16.61
N PRO A 175 13.91 -29.56 -17.55
CA PRO A 175 14.12 -29.38 -19.00
C PRO A 175 13.67 -27.99 -19.52
N MET A 176 12.65 -27.44 -18.92
CA MET A 176 12.07 -26.12 -19.29
C MET A 176 12.62 -24.95 -18.46
N GLU A 177 13.73 -25.11 -17.75
CA GLU A 177 14.31 -24.07 -16.88
C GLU A 177 14.54 -22.75 -17.62
N LYS A 178 15.22 -22.80 -18.77
CA LYS A 178 15.53 -21.60 -19.57
C LYS A 178 14.28 -20.87 -20.04
N GLU A 179 13.27 -21.62 -20.45
CA GLU A 179 12.01 -21.05 -20.92
C GLU A 179 11.21 -20.42 -19.78
N ALA A 180 11.15 -21.07 -18.62
CA ALA A 180 10.48 -20.54 -17.44
C ALA A 180 11.12 -19.23 -16.95
N LEU A 181 12.46 -19.19 -16.87
CA LEU A 181 13.20 -18.00 -16.48
C LEU A 181 13.02 -16.87 -17.50
N LYS A 182 13.07 -17.16 -18.80
CA LYS A 182 12.80 -16.18 -19.86
C LYS A 182 11.40 -15.59 -19.74
N ARG A 183 10.38 -16.41 -19.53
CA ARG A 183 8.99 -15.93 -19.33
C ARG A 183 8.84 -15.07 -18.08
N SER A 184 9.57 -15.36 -17.02
CA SER A 184 9.55 -14.54 -15.81
C SER A 184 10.11 -13.14 -16.04
N THR A 185 11.12 -12.99 -16.91
CA THR A 185 11.68 -11.68 -17.26
C THR A 185 10.75 -10.83 -18.13
N ILE A 186 9.82 -11.47 -18.86
CA ILE A 186 8.80 -10.79 -19.70
C ILE A 186 7.55 -10.42 -18.88
N GLY A 187 7.54 -10.67 -17.57
CA GLY A 187 6.46 -10.30 -16.67
C GLY A 187 5.45 -11.40 -16.35
N ALA A 188 5.71 -12.65 -16.74
CA ALA A 188 4.85 -13.76 -16.33
C ALA A 188 4.96 -14.00 -14.82
N SER A 189 3.84 -14.27 -14.16
CA SER A 189 3.80 -14.50 -12.72
C SER A 189 4.64 -15.70 -12.32
N PRO A 190 5.61 -15.56 -11.38
CA PRO A 190 6.45 -16.66 -10.92
C PRO A 190 5.64 -17.84 -10.34
N TRP A 191 4.50 -17.57 -9.70
CA TRP A 191 3.61 -18.61 -9.17
C TRP A 191 2.96 -19.44 -10.26
N ILE A 192 2.56 -18.81 -11.37
CA ILE A 192 1.99 -19.50 -12.53
C ILE A 192 3.06 -20.36 -13.19
N LEU A 193 4.28 -19.83 -13.37
CA LEU A 193 5.39 -20.56 -13.93
C LEU A 193 5.80 -21.74 -13.05
N SER A 194 5.82 -21.57 -11.73
CA SER A 194 6.09 -22.64 -10.78
C SER A 194 5.05 -23.76 -10.87
N ALA A 195 3.76 -23.39 -10.93
CA ALA A 195 2.68 -24.36 -11.11
C ALA A 195 2.75 -25.07 -12.46
N TRP A 196 3.10 -24.33 -13.52
CA TRP A 196 3.29 -24.90 -14.85
C TRP A 196 4.44 -25.91 -14.91
N LEU A 197 5.60 -25.61 -14.30
CA LEU A 197 6.71 -26.54 -14.22
C LEU A 197 6.34 -27.82 -13.47
N LEU A 198 5.63 -27.71 -12.34
CA LEU A 198 5.18 -28.86 -11.56
C LEU A 198 4.12 -29.72 -12.28
N ALA A 199 3.43 -29.17 -13.25
CA ALA A 199 2.46 -29.90 -14.07
C ALA A 199 3.09 -30.63 -15.27
N GLN A 200 4.34 -30.34 -15.61
CA GLN A 200 5.08 -30.96 -16.72
C GLN A 200 5.98 -32.13 -16.27
N GLY A 201 6.18 -32.32 -14.98
CA GLY A 201 6.93 -33.41 -14.38
C GLY A 201 6.03 -34.47 -13.78
#